data_2db0913f316849f0d425c555aeab4e11
#
_entry.id   2db0913f316849f0d425c555aeab4e11
#
_cell.length_a   1.000
_cell.length_b   1.000
_cell.length_c   1.000
_cell.angle_alpha   90.00
_cell.angle_beta   90.00
_cell.angle_gamma   90.00
#
_symmetry.space_group_name_H-M   'P 1'
#
loop_
_entity.id
_entity.type
_entity.pdbx_description
1 polymer ?
#
loop_
_entity_poly.entity_id
_entity_poly.type
_entity_poly.pdbx_seq_one_letter_code
_entity_poly.pdbx_strand_id
1 'polypeptide(L)'
;MLKVIVLGSGCPNCKKVEQLCYDVATENNLDMNLEKITDFQKFADYGIMFTPGLVINGKVMASGKIPTKATLTHWMIEANKE
;
A
#
# COMPACT_ATOMS: atom_id res chain seq x y z
N MET A 1 1.12 9.29 -11.83
CA MET A 1 0.09 8.75 -10.91
C MET A 1 0.65 7.55 -10.16
N LEU A 2 0.46 7.53 -8.85
CA LEU A 2 0.86 6.40 -8.03
C LEU A 2 -0.16 5.28 -8.13
N LYS A 3 0.32 4.07 -8.37
CA LYS A 3 -0.53 2.88 -8.29
C LYS A 3 -0.21 2.14 -7.00
N VAL A 4 -1.17 2.14 -6.08
CA VAL A 4 -1.01 1.53 -4.76
C VAL A 4 -1.98 0.36 -4.64
N ILE A 5 -1.48 -0.78 -4.21
CA ILE A 5 -2.30 -1.97 -3.99
C ILE A 5 -2.15 -2.40 -2.54
N VAL A 6 -3.28 -2.53 -1.85
CA VAL A 6 -3.32 -3.05 -0.48
C VAL A 6 -3.89 -4.46 -0.54
N LEU A 7 -3.10 -5.43 -0.10
CA LEU A 7 -3.51 -6.83 -0.09
C LEU A 7 -3.87 -7.25 1.33
N GLY A 8 -5.09 -7.73 1.49
CA GLY A 8 -5.58 -8.18 2.78
C GLY A 8 -7.05 -8.53 2.75
N SER A 9 -7.48 -9.32 3.71
CA SER A 9 -8.86 -9.84 3.74
C SER A 9 -9.82 -8.95 4.54
N GLY A 10 -9.54 -7.64 4.62
CA GLY A 10 -10.41 -6.70 5.30
C GLY A 10 -10.19 -6.62 6.81
N CYS A 11 -9.03 -7.07 7.29
CA CYS A 11 -8.68 -6.99 8.70
C CYS A 11 -8.49 -5.52 9.14
N PRO A 12 -8.56 -5.23 10.45
CA PRO A 12 -8.38 -3.85 10.91
C PRO A 12 -7.06 -3.23 10.48
N ASN A 13 -5.98 -4.02 10.45
CA ASN A 13 -4.68 -3.54 10.03
C ASN A 13 -4.65 -3.17 8.54
N CYS A 14 -5.39 -3.93 7.72
CA CYS A 14 -5.50 -3.64 6.29
C CYS A 14 -6.18 -2.29 6.07
N LYS A 15 -7.22 -2.01 6.85
CA LYS A 15 -7.93 -0.73 6.78
C LYS A 15 -7.03 0.43 7.23
N LYS A 16 -6.18 0.20 8.23
CA LYS A 16 -5.24 1.22 8.70
C LYS A 16 -4.24 1.58 7.61
N VAL A 17 -3.70 0.58 6.90
CA VAL A 17 -2.76 0.82 5.81
C VAL A 17 -3.45 1.61 4.69
N GLU A 18 -4.67 1.22 4.34
CA GLU A 18 -5.45 1.94 3.33
C GLU A 18 -5.65 3.40 3.71
N GLN A 19 -6.08 3.64 4.96
CA GLN A 19 -6.32 5.00 5.43
C GLN A 19 -5.03 5.82 5.44
N LEU A 20 -3.92 5.24 5.86
CA LEU A 20 -2.62 5.91 5.82
C LEU A 20 -2.24 6.33 4.40
N CYS A 21 -2.50 5.46 3.42
CA CYS A 21 -2.21 5.79 2.02
C CYS A 21 -3.01 6.99 1.56
N TYR A 22 -4.30 7.05 1.88
CA TYR A 22 -5.13 8.19 1.53
C TYR A 22 -4.67 9.46 2.24
N ASP A 23 -4.33 9.36 3.52
CA ASP A 23 -3.86 10.51 4.30
C ASP A 23 -2.59 11.09 3.70
N VAL A 24 -1.62 10.23 3.38
CA VAL A 24 -0.35 10.66 2.80
C VAL A 24 -0.56 11.29 1.43
N ALA A 25 -1.38 10.67 0.58
CA ALA A 25 -1.65 11.20 -0.75
C ALA A 25 -2.32 12.57 -0.67
N THR A 26 -3.28 12.73 0.24
CA THR A 26 -4.00 13.99 0.43
C THR A 26 -3.06 15.08 0.95
N GLU A 27 -2.25 14.77 1.96
CA GLU A 27 -1.36 15.74 2.58
C GLU A 27 -0.26 16.22 1.66
N ASN A 28 0.15 15.38 0.72
CA ASN A 28 1.26 15.68 -0.19
C ASN A 28 0.80 15.96 -1.62
N ASN A 29 -0.51 16.10 -1.85
CA ASN A 29 -1.09 16.36 -3.18
C ASN A 29 -0.62 15.34 -4.22
N LEU A 30 -0.60 14.07 -3.85
CA LEU A 30 -0.20 13.01 -4.75
C LEU A 30 -1.42 12.40 -5.42
N ASP A 31 -1.35 12.23 -6.74
CA ASP A 31 -2.37 11.47 -7.47
C ASP A 31 -2.13 10.00 -7.21
N MET A 32 -3.11 9.33 -6.64
CA MET A 32 -3.01 7.95 -6.25
C MET A 32 -4.23 7.16 -6.74
N ASN A 33 -3.96 6.01 -7.35
CA ASN A 33 -4.98 5.02 -7.65
C ASN A 33 -4.78 3.85 -6.69
N LEU A 34 -5.66 3.74 -5.70
CA LEU A 34 -5.57 2.69 -4.70
C LEU A 34 -6.53 1.57 -5.00
N GLU A 35 -6.03 0.36 -5.00
CA GLU A 35 -6.82 -0.84 -5.23
C GLU A 35 -6.64 -1.80 -4.06
N LYS A 36 -7.72 -2.46 -3.66
CA LYS A 36 -7.67 -3.48 -2.61
C LYS A 36 -7.82 -4.86 -3.24
N ILE A 37 -6.96 -5.77 -2.83
CA ILE A 37 -7.04 -7.16 -3.27
C ILE A 37 -7.27 -8.03 -2.03
N THR A 38 -8.38 -8.79 -2.05
CA THR A 38 -8.76 -9.66 -0.94
C THR A 38 -8.60 -11.14 -1.27
N ASP A 39 -8.22 -11.46 -2.51
CA ASP A 39 -8.07 -12.81 -2.98
C ASP A 39 -6.71 -13.38 -2.58
N PHE A 40 -6.71 -14.43 -1.76
CA PHE A 40 -5.48 -15.08 -1.30
C PHE A 40 -4.60 -15.59 -2.43
N GLN A 41 -5.21 -16.02 -3.54
CA GLN A 41 -4.43 -16.52 -4.68
C GLN A 41 -3.57 -15.42 -5.29
N LYS A 42 -4.08 -14.20 -5.29
CA LYS A 42 -3.32 -13.05 -5.83
C LYS A 42 -2.20 -12.61 -4.92
N PHE A 43 -2.29 -12.92 -3.63
CA PHE A 43 -1.22 -12.58 -2.69
C PHE A 43 0.08 -13.31 -3.12
N ALA A 44 -0.03 -14.56 -3.53
CA ALA A 44 1.13 -15.32 -4.00
C ALA A 44 1.75 -14.69 -5.26
N ASP A 45 0.92 -14.13 -6.14
CA ASP A 45 1.40 -13.49 -7.36
C ASP A 45 2.31 -12.29 -7.06
N TYR A 46 2.09 -11.64 -5.93
CA TYR A 46 2.92 -10.51 -5.48
C TYR A 46 4.02 -10.94 -4.51
N GLY A 47 4.10 -12.23 -4.19
CA GLY A 47 5.07 -12.71 -3.20
C GLY A 47 4.72 -12.33 -1.76
N ILE A 48 3.45 -12.04 -1.48
CA ILE A 48 2.99 -11.65 -0.15
C ILE A 48 2.61 -12.90 0.63
N MET A 49 3.28 -13.13 1.77
CA MET A 49 2.97 -14.25 2.65
C MET A 49 2.20 -13.82 3.89
N PHE A 50 2.30 -12.56 4.26
CA PHE A 50 1.64 -12.01 5.45
C PHE A 50 0.84 -10.77 5.06
N THR A 51 -0.32 -10.59 5.68
CA THR A 51 -1.17 -9.41 5.45
C THR A 51 -1.10 -8.49 6.66
N PRO A 52 -1.24 -7.17 6.46
CA PRO A 52 -1.48 -6.49 5.19
C PRO A 52 -0.22 -6.40 4.32
N GLY A 53 -0.41 -6.51 3.01
CA GLY A 53 0.67 -6.28 2.05
C GLY A 53 0.47 -4.93 1.37
N LEU A 54 1.58 -4.26 1.08
CA LEU A 54 1.55 -2.96 0.41
C LEU A 54 2.44 -2.99 -0.82
N VAL A 55 1.85 -2.68 -1.96
CA VAL A 55 2.54 -2.63 -3.24
C VAL A 55 2.42 -1.22 -3.80
N ILE A 56 3.53 -0.62 -4.19
CA ILE A 56 3.55 0.71 -4.80
C ILE A 56 4.27 0.60 -6.14
N ASN A 57 3.57 0.97 -7.22
CA ASN A 57 4.06 0.92 -8.60
C ASN A 57 4.65 -0.46 -8.95
N GLY A 58 3.99 -1.53 -8.51
CA GLY A 58 4.40 -2.89 -8.82
C GLY A 58 5.49 -3.45 -7.91
N LYS A 59 5.95 -2.69 -6.94
CA LYS A 59 7.01 -3.10 -6.02
C LYS A 59 6.42 -3.34 -4.63
N VAL A 60 6.69 -4.51 -4.04
CA VAL A 60 6.22 -4.84 -2.69
C VAL A 60 7.05 -4.03 -1.69
N MET A 61 6.38 -3.13 -0.97
CA MET A 61 7.04 -2.26 0.00
C MET A 61 6.92 -2.76 1.43
N ALA A 62 5.83 -3.45 1.75
CA ALA A 62 5.61 -3.99 3.09
C ALA A 62 4.81 -5.28 3.00
N SER A 63 5.08 -6.20 3.92
CA SER A 63 4.36 -7.46 4.02
C SER A 63 4.22 -7.82 5.49
N GLY A 64 2.99 -7.87 5.98
CA GLY A 64 2.69 -8.19 7.38
C GLY A 64 2.97 -7.08 8.36
N LYS A 65 3.22 -5.86 7.89
CA LYS A 65 3.54 -4.73 8.76
C LYS A 65 2.78 -3.49 8.32
N ILE A 66 2.50 -2.62 9.30
CA ILE A 66 1.94 -1.30 9.02
C ILE A 66 3.11 -0.32 9.04
N PRO A 67 3.43 0.33 7.91
CA PRO A 67 4.51 1.31 7.92
C PRO A 67 4.12 2.53 8.74
N THR A 68 5.11 3.24 9.27
CA THR A 68 4.84 4.53 9.90
C THR A 68 4.46 5.53 8.81
N LYS A 69 3.74 6.58 9.21
CA LYS A 69 3.34 7.61 8.26
C LYS A 69 4.55 8.25 7.58
N ALA A 70 5.63 8.49 8.33
CA ALA A 70 6.84 9.08 7.78
C ALA A 70 7.48 8.17 6.73
N THR A 71 7.57 6.87 7.00
CA THR A 71 8.12 5.90 6.07
C THR A 71 7.28 5.81 4.81
N LEU A 72 5.96 5.73 4.99
CA LEU A 72 5.04 5.64 3.85
C LEU A 72 5.10 6.89 2.99
N THR A 73 5.18 8.06 3.62
CA THR A 73 5.32 9.33 2.91
C THR A 73 6.57 9.32 2.02
N HIS A 74 7.69 8.87 2.58
CA HIS A 74 8.94 8.76 1.81
C HIS A 74 8.79 7.84 0.60
N TRP A 75 8.23 6.66 0.81
CA TRP A 75 8.03 5.68 -0.26
C TRP A 75 7.14 6.24 -1.38
N MET A 76 6.05 6.90 -1.02
CA MET A 76 5.10 7.41 -2.00
C MET A 76 5.68 8.59 -2.78
N ILE A 77 6.41 9.48 -2.12
CA ILE A 77 7.06 10.60 -2.80
C ILE A 77 8.12 10.10 -3.77
N GLU A 78 8.95 9.14 -3.34
CA GLU A 78 9.96 8.56 -4.21
C GLU A 78 9.34 7.86 -5.43
N ALA A 79 8.27 7.09 -5.21
CA ALA A 79 7.59 6.39 -6.29
C ALA A 79 6.93 7.37 -7.27
N ASN A 80 6.45 8.50 -6.79
CA ASN A 80 5.80 9.50 -7.63
C ASN A 80 6.78 10.22 -8.56
N LYS A 81 8.07 10.12 -8.30
CA LYS A 81 9.10 10.70 -9.16
C LYS A 81 9.41 9.82 -10.38
N GLU A 82 8.96 8.60 -10.39
CA GLU A 82 9.18 7.65 -11.48
C GLU A 82 8.25 7.86 -12.65
#